data_98a4ee6b167443fa79f18777af0e1df0
#
_entry.id   98a4ee6b167443fa79f18777af0e1df0
#
_cell.length_a   1.000
_cell.length_b   1.000
_cell.length_c   1.000
_cell.angle_alpha   90.00
_cell.angle_beta   90.00
_cell.angle_gamma   90.00
#
_symmetry.space_group_name_H-M   'P 1'
#
loop_
_entity.id
_entity.type
_entity.pdbx_description
1 polymer ?
#
loop_
_entity_poly.entity_id
_entity_poly.type
_entity_poly.pdbx_seq_one_letter_code
_entity_poly.pdbx_strand_id
1 'polypeptide(L)'
;MLRVGPLASGVVSPLQFLLLLQLNQGPKYGYEMLTFLRDEFQGVWDVKTGSVYPALRSLESRGFVETSKKDETEFYTLTPSGETLINSFSERIELRSKFTNRFFRAMFRLMPPNIRTGVIEIFRKLSEDDMDFYSAQMDLLDESMDKESMLECLDEVKSIMETRLEMIERVRQKVKEGS
;
A
#
# COMPACT_ATOMS: atom_id res chain seq x y z
N MET A 1 8.27 -3.31 -20.67
CA MET A 1 8.64 -3.27 -19.24
C MET A 1 7.68 -2.30 -18.55
N LEU A 2 6.56 -2.82 -18.03
CA LEU A 2 5.52 -2.03 -17.38
C LEU A 2 6.09 -1.48 -16.08
N ARG A 3 6.25 -0.17 -15.97
CA ARG A 3 6.46 0.50 -14.69
C ARG A 3 5.15 0.47 -13.92
N VAL A 4 4.93 -0.62 -13.22
CA VAL A 4 3.78 -0.77 -12.33
C VAL A 4 4.07 0.03 -11.06
N GLY A 5 3.28 1.05 -10.80
CA GLY A 5 2.94 1.49 -9.48
C GLY A 5 2.95 2.98 -9.22
N PRO A 6 1.80 3.54 -8.87
CA PRO A 6 1.69 4.92 -8.39
C PRO A 6 2.17 5.11 -6.94
N LEU A 7 2.61 4.05 -6.25
CA LEU A 7 2.95 4.10 -4.82
C LEU A 7 4.36 4.62 -4.52
N ALA A 8 5.32 4.45 -5.42
CA ALA A 8 6.62 5.07 -5.24
C ALA A 8 6.64 6.45 -5.92
N SER A 9 6.83 7.51 -5.16
CA SER A 9 7.32 8.77 -5.73
C SER A 9 8.54 8.39 -6.56
N GLY A 10 8.75 8.81 -7.80
CA GLY A 10 9.87 8.39 -8.67
C GLY A 10 11.27 8.30 -8.05
N VAL A 11 11.34 8.41 -6.73
CA VAL A 11 12.50 8.33 -5.85
C VAL A 11 12.84 6.89 -5.47
N VAL A 12 11.88 6.02 -5.10
CA VAL A 12 12.15 4.62 -4.71
C VAL A 12 11.18 3.65 -5.37
N SER A 13 11.63 2.40 -5.62
CA SER A 13 10.77 1.34 -6.12
C SER A 13 9.87 0.78 -4.99
N PRO A 14 8.78 0.03 -5.30
CA PRO A 14 7.97 -0.63 -4.27
C PRO A 14 8.79 -1.54 -3.34
N LEU A 15 9.72 -2.32 -3.88
CA LEU A 15 10.62 -3.15 -3.07
C LEU A 15 11.49 -2.31 -2.13
N GLN A 16 12.09 -1.23 -2.64
CA GLN A 16 12.89 -0.32 -1.82
C GLN A 16 12.08 0.32 -0.71
N PHE A 17 10.82 0.66 -0.97
CA PHE A 17 9.93 1.22 0.04
C PHE A 17 9.61 0.20 1.14
N LEU A 18 9.30 -1.05 0.79
CA LEU A 18 9.08 -2.12 1.77
C LEU A 18 10.32 -2.39 2.64
N LEU A 19 11.53 -2.31 2.06
CA LEU A 19 12.78 -2.43 2.81
C LEU A 19 12.97 -1.26 3.79
N LEU A 20 12.66 -0.03 3.38
CA LEU A 20 12.71 1.14 4.28
C LEU A 20 11.70 1.02 5.42
N LEU A 21 10.48 0.56 5.16
CA LEU A 21 9.46 0.33 6.21
C LEU A 21 9.91 -0.72 7.23
N GLN A 22 10.55 -1.80 6.79
CA GLN A 22 11.12 -2.80 7.69
C GLN A 22 12.23 -2.21 8.58
N LEU A 23 13.09 -1.35 8.00
CA LEU A 23 14.15 -0.67 8.74
C LEU A 23 13.64 0.44 9.66
N ASN A 24 12.47 0.97 9.42
CA ASN A 24 11.79 1.91 10.33
C ASN A 24 11.37 1.26 11.66
N GLN A 25 11.17 -0.05 11.65
CA GLN A 25 10.91 -0.84 12.87
C GLN A 25 12.19 -1.13 13.69
N GLY A 26 13.35 -0.80 13.15
CA GLY A 26 14.67 -1.01 13.73
C GLY A 26 15.65 -1.62 12.76
N PRO A 27 16.94 -1.65 13.15
CA PRO A 27 18.00 -2.22 12.34
C PRO A 27 17.79 -3.72 12.07
N LYS A 28 18.10 -4.18 10.84
CA LYS A 28 17.89 -5.58 10.42
C LYS A 28 19.03 -6.10 9.54
N TYR A 29 19.19 -7.42 9.53
CA TYR A 29 20.03 -8.10 8.55
C TYR A 29 19.32 -8.25 7.20
N GLY A 30 20.06 -8.23 6.10
CA GLY A 30 19.50 -8.39 4.76
C GLY A 30 18.72 -9.69 4.57
N TYR A 31 19.17 -10.76 5.23
CA TYR A 31 18.49 -12.05 5.23
C TYR A 31 17.12 -12.01 5.92
N GLU A 32 17.02 -11.34 7.06
CA GLU A 32 15.74 -11.17 7.79
C GLU A 32 14.72 -10.45 6.92
N MET A 33 15.13 -9.36 6.27
CA MET A 33 14.27 -8.60 5.37
C MET A 33 13.83 -9.43 4.16
N LEU A 34 14.71 -10.25 3.61
CA LEU A 34 14.39 -11.14 2.50
C LEU A 34 13.38 -12.23 2.93
N THR A 35 13.58 -12.83 4.11
CA THR A 35 12.69 -13.87 4.65
C THR A 35 11.30 -13.30 4.88
N PHE A 36 11.18 -12.17 5.56
CA PHE A 36 9.90 -11.48 5.74
C PHE A 36 9.15 -11.27 4.41
N LEU A 37 9.85 -10.75 3.39
CA LEU A 37 9.22 -10.50 2.09
C LEU A 37 8.80 -11.79 1.37
N ARG A 38 9.52 -12.89 1.55
CA ARG A 38 9.15 -14.18 0.97
C ARG A 38 7.92 -14.78 1.62
N ASP A 39 7.84 -14.66 2.94
CA ASP A 39 6.71 -15.19 3.71
C ASP A 39 5.45 -14.38 3.40
N GLU A 40 5.54 -13.04 3.41
CA GLU A 40 4.43 -12.12 3.15
C GLU A 40 3.87 -12.23 1.74
N PHE A 41 4.73 -12.43 0.74
CA PHE A 41 4.33 -12.48 -0.67
C PHE A 41 4.29 -13.90 -1.25
N GLN A 42 4.20 -14.92 -0.39
CA GLN A 42 4.16 -16.32 -0.83
C GLN A 42 3.01 -16.56 -1.82
N GLY A 43 3.34 -17.17 -2.96
CA GLY A 43 2.36 -17.49 -4.01
C GLY A 43 1.98 -16.32 -4.93
N VAL A 44 2.35 -15.08 -4.58
CA VAL A 44 2.05 -13.86 -5.37
C VAL A 44 3.30 -13.29 -6.02
N TRP A 45 4.41 -13.24 -5.28
CA TRP A 45 5.66 -12.65 -5.75
C TRP A 45 6.87 -13.45 -5.25
N ASP A 46 7.63 -14.03 -6.17
CA ASP A 46 8.89 -14.73 -5.88
C ASP A 46 10.02 -13.70 -5.62
N VAL A 47 10.19 -13.32 -4.35
CA VAL A 47 11.23 -12.37 -3.93
C VAL A 47 12.59 -13.04 -3.91
N LYS A 48 13.49 -12.58 -4.79
CA LYS A 48 14.83 -13.16 -4.96
C LYS A 48 15.91 -12.35 -4.25
N THR A 49 16.91 -13.05 -3.73
CA THR A 49 18.14 -12.45 -3.19
C THR A 49 18.75 -11.42 -4.17
N GLY A 50 18.77 -11.77 -5.47
CA GLY A 50 19.25 -10.89 -6.53
C GLY A 50 18.45 -9.60 -6.75
N SER A 51 17.29 -9.44 -6.10
CA SER A 51 16.51 -8.20 -6.11
C SER A 51 16.71 -7.37 -4.83
N VAL A 52 16.79 -8.03 -3.67
CA VAL A 52 16.83 -7.37 -2.36
C VAL A 52 18.18 -6.69 -2.13
N TYR A 53 19.30 -7.39 -2.30
CA TYR A 53 20.62 -6.79 -2.04
C TYR A 53 20.99 -5.64 -2.99
N PRO A 54 20.72 -5.68 -4.30
CA PRO A 54 20.88 -4.51 -5.15
C PRO A 54 19.97 -3.34 -4.76
N ALA A 55 18.75 -3.62 -4.27
CA ALA A 55 17.85 -2.58 -3.78
C ALA A 55 18.41 -1.90 -2.51
N LEU A 56 18.94 -2.67 -1.56
CA LEU A 56 19.61 -2.15 -0.36
C LEU A 56 20.85 -1.30 -0.71
N ARG A 57 21.71 -1.78 -1.60
CA ARG A 57 22.87 -1.01 -2.08
C ARG A 57 22.48 0.29 -2.75
N SER A 58 21.38 0.28 -3.51
CA SER A 58 20.84 1.49 -4.13
C SER A 58 20.30 2.47 -3.09
N LEU A 59 19.68 2.01 -2.02
CA LEU A 59 19.24 2.86 -0.91
C LEU A 59 20.42 3.44 -0.14
N GLU A 60 21.46 2.64 0.10
CA GLU A 60 22.70 3.06 0.76
C GLU A 60 23.43 4.12 -0.08
N SER A 61 23.64 3.88 -1.38
CA SER A 61 24.30 4.84 -2.28
C SER A 61 23.58 6.19 -2.38
N ARG A 62 22.31 6.22 -2.02
CA ARG A 62 21.46 7.42 -2.00
C ARG A 62 21.32 8.03 -0.60
N GLY A 63 21.98 7.44 0.39
CA GLY A 63 22.03 7.95 1.76
C GLY A 63 20.75 7.73 2.58
N PHE A 64 19.84 6.83 2.17
CA PHE A 64 18.63 6.50 2.92
C PHE A 64 18.83 5.39 3.94
N VAL A 65 19.87 4.58 3.72
CA VAL A 65 20.27 3.45 4.56
C VAL A 65 21.78 3.52 4.76
N GLU A 66 22.25 3.14 5.91
CA GLU A 66 23.65 2.90 6.19
C GLU A 66 23.89 1.43 6.52
N THR A 67 25.06 0.93 6.15
CA THR A 67 25.48 -0.45 6.40
C THR A 67 26.58 -0.46 7.43
N SER A 68 26.46 -1.29 8.44
CA SER A 68 27.52 -1.63 9.39
C SER A 68 27.78 -3.13 9.38
N LYS A 69 28.96 -3.55 9.80
CA LYS A 69 29.30 -4.97 9.97
C LYS A 69 29.28 -5.33 11.43
N LYS A 70 28.57 -6.40 11.74
CA LYS A 70 28.59 -7.05 13.03
C LYS A 70 28.80 -8.56 12.79
N ASP A 71 29.83 -9.15 13.40
CA ASP A 71 30.17 -10.57 13.24
C ASP A 71 30.25 -11.02 11.77
N GLU A 72 30.94 -10.23 10.93
CA GLU A 72 31.11 -10.40 9.48
C GLU A 72 29.82 -10.30 8.64
N THR A 73 28.66 -10.05 9.24
CA THR A 73 27.39 -9.93 8.56
C THR A 73 26.99 -8.46 8.39
N GLU A 74 26.47 -8.11 7.21
CA GLU A 74 25.98 -6.78 6.91
C GLU A 74 24.64 -6.49 7.63
N PHE A 75 24.62 -5.41 8.36
CA PHE A 75 23.51 -4.95 9.17
C PHE A 75 23.10 -3.55 8.70
N TYR A 76 21.85 -3.40 8.36
CA TYR A 76 21.29 -2.19 7.74
C TYR A 76 20.52 -1.37 8.77
N THR A 77 20.71 -0.05 8.70
CA THR A 77 20.04 0.93 9.59
C THR A 77 19.47 2.05 8.75
N LEU A 78 18.29 2.52 9.11
CA LEU A 78 17.67 3.67 8.48
C LEU A 78 18.40 4.95 8.87
N THR A 79 18.65 5.85 7.91
CA THR A 79 19.22 7.16 8.19
C THR A 79 18.11 8.21 8.43
N PRO A 80 18.41 9.38 9.01
CA PRO A 80 17.45 10.49 9.13
C PRO A 80 16.85 10.92 7.78
N SER A 81 17.59 10.76 6.68
CA SER A 81 17.08 11.01 5.33
C SER A 81 16.11 9.94 4.89
N GLY A 82 16.31 8.69 5.29
CA GLY A 82 15.38 7.58 5.08
C GLY A 82 14.08 7.77 5.86
N GLU A 83 14.15 8.17 7.12
CA GLU A 83 12.98 8.51 7.95
C GLU A 83 12.18 9.66 7.34
N THR A 84 12.85 10.74 6.93
CA THR A 84 12.20 11.87 6.25
C THR A 84 11.48 11.41 4.98
N LEU A 85 12.07 10.49 4.21
CA LEU A 85 11.44 9.94 3.01
C LEU A 85 10.17 9.15 3.34
N ILE A 86 10.19 8.30 4.38
CA ILE A 86 9.01 7.55 4.83
C ILE A 86 7.91 8.51 5.29
N ASN A 87 8.23 9.47 6.14
CA ASN A 87 7.28 10.44 6.68
C ASN A 87 6.66 11.31 5.56
N SER A 88 7.43 11.68 4.54
CA SER A 88 6.93 12.45 3.38
C SER A 88 5.94 11.65 2.51
N PHE A 89 5.83 10.35 2.73
CA PHE A 89 4.97 9.48 1.94
C PHE A 89 3.49 9.68 2.28
N SER A 90 3.15 9.85 3.56
CA SER A 90 1.78 10.07 4.03
C SER A 90 1.17 11.34 3.42
N GLU A 91 1.92 12.47 3.41
CA GLU A 91 1.48 13.72 2.81
C GLU A 91 1.21 13.60 1.30
N ARG A 92 2.00 12.77 0.62
CA ARG A 92 1.87 12.55 -0.83
C ARG A 92 0.73 11.61 -1.20
N ILE A 93 0.33 10.70 -0.31
CA ILE A 93 -0.81 9.80 -0.54
C ILE A 93 -2.09 10.63 -0.72
N GLU A 94 -2.35 11.61 0.14
CA GLU A 94 -3.56 12.42 0.06
C GLU A 94 -3.67 13.18 -1.27
N LEU A 95 -2.60 13.82 -1.71
CA LEU A 95 -2.59 14.55 -2.98
C LEU A 95 -2.76 13.61 -4.19
N ARG A 96 -2.15 12.42 -4.14
CA ARG A 96 -2.27 11.40 -5.18
C ARG A 96 -3.63 10.74 -5.22
N SER A 97 -4.27 10.50 -4.08
CA SER A 97 -5.62 9.92 -4.04
C SER A 97 -6.63 10.81 -4.77
N LYS A 98 -6.55 12.14 -4.61
CA LYS A 98 -7.37 13.10 -5.34
C LYS A 98 -7.16 13.03 -6.86
N PHE A 99 -5.90 12.91 -7.30
CA PHE A 99 -5.59 12.75 -8.73
C PHE A 99 -6.09 11.38 -9.24
N THR A 100 -5.80 10.31 -8.52
CA THR A 100 -6.18 8.94 -8.88
C THR A 100 -7.70 8.82 -9.03
N ASN A 101 -8.48 9.35 -8.11
CA ASN A 101 -9.95 9.37 -8.18
C ASN A 101 -10.46 10.13 -9.41
N ARG A 102 -9.86 11.29 -9.72
CA ARG A 102 -10.23 12.07 -10.93
C ARG A 102 -9.85 11.34 -12.20
N PHE A 103 -8.65 10.73 -12.23
CA PHE A 103 -8.17 9.95 -13.37
C PHE A 103 -9.07 8.74 -13.64
N PHE A 104 -9.39 7.93 -12.63
CA PHE A 104 -10.29 6.80 -12.78
C PHE A 104 -11.69 7.23 -13.24
N ARG A 105 -12.23 8.31 -12.68
CA ARG A 105 -13.53 8.85 -13.11
C ARG A 105 -13.50 9.27 -14.59
N ALA A 106 -12.46 9.95 -15.04
CA ALA A 106 -12.30 10.34 -16.43
C ALA A 106 -12.16 9.11 -17.34
N MET A 107 -11.33 8.15 -16.94
CA MET A 107 -11.13 6.90 -17.66
C MET A 107 -12.45 6.14 -17.82
N PHE A 108 -13.23 5.96 -16.76
CA PHE A 108 -14.53 5.29 -16.82
C PHE A 108 -15.53 6.00 -17.75
N ARG A 109 -15.52 7.34 -17.77
CA ARG A 109 -16.40 8.12 -18.68
C ARG A 109 -16.03 7.92 -20.16
N LEU A 110 -14.75 7.77 -20.46
CA LEU A 110 -14.22 7.60 -21.82
C LEU A 110 -14.26 6.14 -22.29
N MET A 111 -14.47 5.20 -21.39
CA MET A 111 -14.42 3.78 -21.66
C MET A 111 -15.68 3.32 -22.43
N PRO A 112 -15.53 2.57 -23.53
CA PRO A 112 -16.67 1.96 -24.21
C PRO A 112 -17.49 1.05 -23.27
N PRO A 113 -18.83 0.92 -23.48
CA PRO A 113 -19.69 0.18 -22.55
C PRO A 113 -19.26 -1.28 -22.33
N ASN A 114 -18.84 -1.98 -23.39
CA ASN A 114 -18.38 -3.37 -23.32
C ASN A 114 -17.13 -3.56 -22.44
N ILE A 115 -16.18 -2.62 -22.51
CA ILE A 115 -14.98 -2.64 -21.65
C ILE A 115 -15.32 -2.25 -20.23
N ARG A 116 -16.21 -1.27 -20.05
CA ARG A 116 -16.66 -0.79 -18.74
C ARG A 116 -17.27 -1.91 -17.90
N THR A 117 -18.10 -2.76 -18.52
CA THR A 117 -18.70 -3.91 -17.84
C THR A 117 -17.64 -4.89 -17.33
N GLY A 118 -16.64 -5.22 -18.16
CA GLY A 118 -15.56 -6.11 -17.75
C GLY A 118 -14.69 -5.54 -16.61
N VAL A 119 -14.45 -4.23 -16.64
CA VAL A 119 -13.68 -3.57 -15.55
C VAL A 119 -14.48 -3.56 -14.25
N ILE A 120 -15.79 -3.31 -14.30
CA ILE A 120 -16.68 -3.40 -13.10
C ILE A 120 -16.64 -4.81 -12.51
N GLU A 121 -16.67 -5.86 -13.36
CA GLU A 121 -16.59 -7.25 -12.91
C GLU A 121 -15.27 -7.56 -12.19
N ILE A 122 -14.14 -7.03 -12.71
CA ILE A 122 -12.83 -7.16 -12.05
C ILE A 122 -12.85 -6.47 -10.70
N PHE A 123 -13.37 -5.23 -10.61
CA PHE A 123 -13.48 -4.52 -9.33
C PHE A 123 -14.38 -5.25 -8.33
N ARG A 124 -15.47 -5.87 -8.79
CA ARG A 124 -16.34 -6.69 -7.93
C ARG A 124 -15.58 -7.86 -7.32
N LYS A 125 -14.80 -8.59 -8.12
CA LYS A 125 -13.96 -9.70 -7.63
C LYS A 125 -12.89 -9.23 -6.65
N LEU A 126 -12.21 -8.12 -6.95
CA LEU A 126 -11.21 -7.53 -6.04
C LEU A 126 -11.83 -7.11 -4.71
N SER A 127 -13.11 -6.65 -4.70
CA SER A 127 -13.80 -6.30 -3.46
C SER A 127 -14.19 -7.51 -2.60
N GLU A 128 -14.26 -8.72 -3.18
CA GLU A 128 -14.41 -9.96 -2.40
C GLU A 128 -13.10 -10.27 -1.63
N ASP A 129 -11.94 -10.03 -2.23
CA ASP A 129 -10.63 -10.17 -1.60
C ASP A 129 -10.33 -9.02 -0.60
N ASP A 130 -10.96 -7.84 -0.77
CA ASP A 130 -10.80 -6.68 0.12
C ASP A 130 -11.30 -6.92 1.55
N MET A 131 -12.19 -7.90 1.79
CA MET A 131 -12.63 -8.24 3.15
C MET A 131 -11.48 -8.78 3.98
N ASP A 132 -10.57 -9.56 3.38
CA ASP A 132 -9.37 -10.05 4.04
C ASP A 132 -8.40 -8.90 4.34
N PHE A 133 -8.30 -7.91 3.44
CA PHE A 133 -7.51 -6.71 3.65
C PHE A 133 -8.05 -5.85 4.81
N TYR A 134 -9.36 -5.65 4.91
CA TYR A 134 -9.95 -4.92 6.03
C TYR A 134 -9.79 -5.67 7.35
N SER A 135 -9.90 -7.01 7.36
CA SER A 135 -9.65 -7.83 8.55
C SER A 135 -8.20 -7.68 9.03
N ALA A 136 -7.24 -7.89 8.13
CA ALA A 136 -5.81 -7.71 8.44
C ALA A 136 -5.47 -6.28 8.90
N GLN A 137 -6.13 -5.27 8.34
CA GLN A 137 -5.96 -3.88 8.77
C GLN A 137 -6.51 -3.64 10.18
N MET A 138 -7.63 -4.28 10.54
CA MET A 138 -8.18 -4.20 11.90
C MET A 138 -7.27 -4.88 12.92
N ASP A 139 -6.70 -6.03 12.60
CA ASP A 139 -5.74 -6.73 13.45
C ASP A 139 -4.49 -5.87 13.71
N LEU A 140 -3.99 -5.16 12.68
CA LEU A 140 -2.84 -4.25 12.83
C LEU A 140 -3.16 -3.00 13.66
N LEU A 141 -4.40 -2.50 13.61
CA LEU A 141 -4.83 -1.36 14.43
C LEU A 141 -4.87 -1.74 15.92
N ASP A 142 -5.27 -2.97 16.26
CA ASP A 142 -5.33 -3.46 17.65
C ASP A 142 -3.93 -3.50 18.31
N GLU A 143 -2.87 -3.73 17.55
CA GLU A 143 -1.50 -3.77 18.05
C GLU A 143 -0.83 -2.39 18.19
N SER A 144 -1.28 -1.38 17.46
CA SER A 144 -0.54 -0.11 17.28
C SER A 144 -1.20 1.13 17.86
N MET A 145 -2.48 1.07 18.23
CA MET A 145 -3.27 2.23 18.67
C MET A 145 -3.80 2.04 20.08
N ASP A 146 -3.90 3.15 20.84
CA ASP A 146 -4.66 3.13 22.08
C ASP A 146 -6.17 2.97 21.80
N LYS A 147 -6.89 2.49 22.81
CA LYS A 147 -8.31 2.13 22.65
C LYS A 147 -9.21 3.28 22.21
N GLU A 148 -8.89 4.51 22.60
CA GLU A 148 -9.70 5.69 22.27
C GLU A 148 -9.52 6.08 20.80
N SER A 149 -8.27 6.15 20.33
CA SER A 149 -7.94 6.40 18.94
C SER A 149 -8.47 5.31 18.00
N MET A 150 -8.48 4.05 18.47
CA MET A 150 -9.06 2.94 17.71
C MET A 150 -10.57 3.11 17.55
N LEU A 151 -11.29 3.46 18.60
CA LEU A 151 -12.73 3.67 18.54
C LEU A 151 -13.09 4.83 17.61
N GLU A 152 -12.35 5.94 17.66
CA GLU A 152 -12.53 7.05 16.72
C GLU A 152 -12.33 6.61 15.26
N CYS A 153 -11.28 5.86 14.98
CA CYS A 153 -11.01 5.34 13.64
C CYS A 153 -12.12 4.40 13.14
N LEU A 154 -12.61 3.51 14.00
CA LEU A 154 -13.70 2.60 13.69
C LEU A 154 -15.02 3.33 13.42
N ASP A 155 -15.32 4.38 14.19
CA ASP A 155 -16.50 5.22 13.99
C ASP A 155 -16.42 6.01 12.68
N GLU A 156 -15.24 6.52 12.31
CA GLU A 156 -15.02 7.15 11.00
C GLU A 156 -15.23 6.16 9.84
N VAL A 157 -14.63 4.97 9.91
CA VAL A 157 -14.79 3.92 8.90
C VAL A 157 -16.26 3.51 8.77
N LYS A 158 -16.96 3.32 9.87
CA LYS A 158 -18.38 3.01 9.92
C LYS A 158 -19.21 4.09 9.22
N SER A 159 -18.98 5.36 9.55
CA SER A 159 -19.68 6.50 8.95
C SER A 159 -19.48 6.57 7.43
N ILE A 160 -18.26 6.29 6.95
CA ILE A 160 -17.96 6.22 5.51
C ILE A 160 -18.72 5.08 4.84
N MET A 161 -18.78 3.91 5.47
CA MET A 161 -19.49 2.75 4.95
C MET A 161 -21.01 2.97 4.92
N GLU A 162 -21.60 3.57 5.94
CA GLU A 162 -23.00 3.96 5.99
C GLU A 162 -23.37 4.94 4.86
N THR A 163 -22.54 5.96 4.64
CA THR A 163 -22.71 6.92 3.53
C THR A 163 -22.65 6.23 2.16
N ARG A 164 -21.76 5.26 1.98
CA ARG A 164 -21.66 4.47 0.75
C ARG A 164 -22.89 3.58 0.54
N LEU A 165 -23.38 2.95 1.61
CA LEU A 165 -24.56 2.11 1.58
C LEU A 165 -25.80 2.93 1.17
N GLU A 166 -26.00 4.10 1.76
CA GLU A 166 -27.08 5.01 1.35
C GLU A 166 -27.00 5.40 -0.12
N MET A 167 -25.78 5.67 -0.63
CA MET A 167 -25.60 5.98 -2.05
C MET A 167 -25.99 4.81 -2.95
N ILE A 168 -25.62 3.59 -2.58
CA ILE A 168 -26.00 2.36 -3.29
C ILE A 168 -27.51 2.19 -3.30
N GLU A 169 -28.18 2.36 -2.16
CA GLU A 169 -29.63 2.25 -2.05
C GLU A 169 -30.36 3.30 -2.92
N ARG A 170 -29.88 4.53 -2.95
CA ARG A 170 -30.42 5.59 -3.84
C ARG A 170 -30.30 5.20 -5.33
N VAL A 171 -29.13 4.67 -5.73
CA VAL A 171 -28.93 4.22 -7.12
C VAL A 171 -29.84 3.02 -7.43
N ARG A 172 -29.93 2.06 -6.51
CA ARG A 172 -30.79 0.88 -6.64
C ARG A 172 -32.28 1.28 -6.81
N GLN A 173 -32.73 2.26 -6.03
CA GLN A 173 -34.08 2.77 -6.14
C GLN A 173 -34.35 3.40 -7.51
N LYS A 174 -33.45 4.26 -8.00
CA LYS A 174 -33.54 4.85 -9.34
C LYS A 174 -33.62 3.80 -10.45
N VAL A 175 -32.82 2.73 -10.36
CA VAL A 175 -32.83 1.63 -11.34
C VAL A 175 -34.16 0.89 -11.30
N LYS A 176 -34.77 0.68 -10.12
CA LYS A 176 -36.10 0.04 -9.99
C LYS A 176 -37.22 0.91 -10.53
N GLU A 177 -37.09 2.25 -10.42
CA GLU A 177 -38.11 3.20 -10.90
C GLU A 177 -38.00 3.47 -12.41
N GLY A 178 -36.99 2.89 -13.10
CA GLY A 178 -36.92 2.92 -14.56
C GLY A 178 -36.45 4.28 -15.13
N SER A 179 -35.74 5.07 -14.37
CA SER A 179 -35.21 6.38 -14.79
C SER A 179 -33.82 6.29 -15.32
#